data_9348e56f9344ebd445b9463b3bff2187
#
_entry.id   9348e56f9344ebd445b9463b3bff2187
#
_cell.length_a   1.000
_cell.length_b   1.000
_cell.length_c   1.000
_cell.angle_alpha   90.00
_cell.angle_beta   90.00
_cell.angle_gamma   90.00
#
_symmetry.space_group_name_H-M   'P 1'
#
loop_
_entity.id
_entity.type
_entity.pdbx_description
1 polymer ?
#
loop_
_entity_poly.entity_id
_entity_poly.type
_entity_poly.pdbx_seq_one_letter_code
_entity_poly.pdbx_strand_id
1 'polypeptide(L)' 'MARIAGINIPQNKVVSIALTYIHGIGPHFSKKICEKLDIPNSKRVNELTEEQVLKIREFIDANHKV' A
#
# COMPACT_ATOMS: atom_id res chain seq x y z
N MET A 1 -4.92 0.70 13.07
CA MET A 1 -4.01 0.70 11.93
C MET A 1 -4.51 -0.27 10.88
N ALA A 2 -4.30 0.05 9.62
CA ALA A 2 -4.66 -0.86 8.53
C ALA A 2 -3.69 -2.04 8.49
N ARG A 3 -4.16 -3.20 8.04
CA ARG A 3 -3.32 -4.38 7.86
C ARG A 3 -3.33 -4.77 6.40
N ILE A 4 -2.13 -4.84 5.82
CA ILE A 4 -1.94 -5.26 4.44
C ILE A 4 -0.83 -6.31 4.44
N ALA A 5 -1.07 -7.44 3.81
CA ALA A 5 -0.12 -8.57 3.77
C ALA A 5 0.28 -9.02 5.19
N GLY A 6 -0.65 -8.94 6.14
CA GLY A 6 -0.41 -9.34 7.53
C GLY A 6 0.37 -8.33 8.35
N ILE A 7 0.72 -7.18 7.80
CA ILE A 7 1.53 -6.16 8.45
C ILE A 7 0.67 -4.96 8.81
N ASN A 8 0.83 -4.45 10.01
CA ASN A 8 0.14 -3.23 10.43
C ASN A 8 0.78 -2.03 9.75
N ILE A 9 -0.04 -1.25 9.06
CA ILE A 9 0.42 -0.09 8.29
C ILE A 9 -0.03 1.17 9.01
N PRO A 10 0.87 2.15 9.25
CA PRO A 10 0.47 3.39 9.89
C PRO A 10 -0.53 4.16 9.02
N GLN A 11 -1.65 4.55 9.63
CA GLN A 11 -2.73 5.21 8.90
C GLN A 11 -2.49 6.68 8.64
N ASN A 12 -1.62 7.31 9.41
CA ASN A 12 -1.35 8.74 9.29
C ASN A 12 -0.27 9.08 8.26
N LYS A 13 0.33 8.05 7.65
CA LYS A 13 1.35 8.24 6.61
C LYS A 13 0.71 8.20 5.24
N VAL A 14 1.34 8.86 4.26
CA VAL A 14 0.91 8.74 2.87
C VAL A 14 1.12 7.30 2.40
N VAL A 15 0.29 6.88 1.45
CA VAL A 15 0.27 5.48 1.01
C VAL A 15 1.63 5.01 0.52
N SER A 16 2.32 5.83 -0.27
CA SER A 16 3.62 5.45 -0.84
C SER A 16 4.67 5.19 0.24
N ILE A 17 4.61 5.91 1.35
CA ILE A 17 5.55 5.71 2.45
C ILE A 17 5.09 4.56 3.33
N ALA A 18 3.79 4.49 3.61
CA ALA A 18 3.24 3.44 4.46
C ALA A 18 3.49 2.05 3.89
N LEU A 19 3.40 1.89 2.57
CA LEU A 19 3.64 0.58 1.94
C LEU A 19 5.07 0.10 2.09
N THR A 20 6.02 1.00 2.29
CA THR A 20 7.42 0.60 2.50
C THR A 20 7.64 -0.08 3.84
N TYR A 21 6.66 -0.01 4.74
CA TYR A 21 6.72 -0.74 6.01
C TYR A 21 6.57 -2.24 5.80
N ILE A 22 6.05 -2.65 4.64
CA ILE A 22 5.91 -4.07 4.31
C ILE A 22 7.27 -4.58 3.86
N HIS A 23 7.71 -5.69 4.47
CA HIS A 23 9.00 -6.26 4.15
C HIS A 23 9.12 -6.58 2.66
N GLY A 24 10.20 -6.14 2.05
CA GLY A 24 10.46 -6.38 0.63
C GLY A 24 9.86 -5.33 -0.30
N ILE A 25 9.10 -4.37 0.20
CA ILE A 25 8.54 -3.31 -0.62
C ILE A 25 9.33 -2.02 -0.38
N GLY A 26 10.14 -1.65 -1.36
CA GLY A 26 10.88 -0.41 -1.32
C GLY A 26 10.06 0.76 -1.85
N PRO A 27 10.61 1.99 -1.78
CA PRO A 27 9.88 3.16 -2.25
C PRO A 27 9.54 3.13 -3.74
N HIS A 28 10.38 2.49 -4.54
CA HIS A 28 10.15 2.38 -5.98
C HIS A 28 8.92 1.51 -6.29
N PHE A 29 8.86 0.33 -5.65
CA PHE A 29 7.74 -0.58 -5.85
C PHE A 29 6.46 -0.01 -5.26
N SER A 30 6.57 0.69 -4.13
CA SER A 30 5.44 1.37 -3.52
C SER A 30 4.81 2.39 -4.47
N LYS A 31 5.63 3.20 -5.13
CA LYS A 31 5.15 4.15 -6.12
C LYS A 31 4.48 3.46 -7.28
N LYS A 32 5.06 2.34 -7.72
CA LYS A 32 4.51 1.57 -8.82
C LYS A 32 3.12 1.04 -8.48
N ILE A 33 2.92 0.59 -7.25
CA ILE A 33 1.61 0.13 -6.80
C ILE A 33 0.59 1.27 -6.91
N CYS A 34 0.95 2.44 -6.42
CA CYS A 34 0.05 3.59 -6.48
C CYS A 34 -0.31 3.96 -7.91
N GLU A 35 0.67 3.94 -8.80
CA GLU A 35 0.42 4.25 -10.21
C GLU A 35 -0.49 3.23 -10.87
N LYS A 36 -0.24 1.94 -10.62
CA LYS A 36 -1.03 0.87 -11.24
C LYS A 36 -2.47 0.88 -10.76
N LEU A 37 -2.70 1.25 -9.53
CA LEU A 37 -4.04 1.26 -8.94
C LEU A 37 -4.69 2.64 -9.01
N ASP A 38 -4.03 3.60 -9.65
CA ASP A 38 -4.54 4.95 -9.83
C ASP A 38 -4.85 5.62 -8.49
N ILE A 39 -3.95 5.43 -7.53
CA ILE A 39 -4.05 6.04 -6.21
C ILE A 39 -3.04 7.17 -6.13
N PRO A 40 -3.48 8.41 -5.81
CA PRO A 40 -2.52 9.50 -5.62
C PRO A 40 -1.55 9.15 -4.51
N ASN A 41 -0.25 9.26 -4.77
CA ASN A 41 0.75 8.89 -3.76
C ASN A 41 0.84 9.88 -2.60
N SER A 42 0.15 11.00 -2.70
CA SER A 42 0.00 11.95 -1.58
C SER A 42 -1.16 11.59 -0.67
N LYS A 43 -1.97 10.60 -1.04
CA LYS A 43 -3.11 10.20 -0.24
C LYS A 43 -2.65 9.43 0.99
N ARG A 44 -3.28 9.71 2.13
CA ARG A 44 -2.94 9.01 3.37
C ARG A 44 -3.71 7.69 3.46
N VAL A 45 -3.15 6.75 4.23
CA VAL A 45 -3.76 5.43 4.36
C VAL A 45 -5.18 5.54 4.94
N ASN A 46 -5.40 6.43 5.90
CA ASN A 46 -6.72 6.59 6.51
C ASN A 46 -7.76 7.20 5.57
N GLU A 47 -7.34 7.67 4.40
CA GLU A 47 -8.24 8.20 3.39
C GLU A 47 -8.62 7.15 2.34
N LEU A 48 -8.02 5.96 2.41
CA LEU A 48 -8.31 4.89 1.47
C LEU A 48 -9.66 4.25 1.78
N THR A 49 -10.39 3.90 0.72
CA THR A 49 -11.59 3.09 0.87
C THR A 49 -11.22 1.63 1.08
N GLU A 50 -12.15 0.83 1.58
CA GLU A 50 -11.92 -0.60 1.74
C GLU A 50 -11.58 -1.26 0.41
N GLU A 51 -12.22 -0.81 -0.67
CA GLU A 51 -11.95 -1.32 -2.01
C GLU A 51 -10.52 -1.03 -2.42
N GLN A 52 -10.03 0.17 -2.15
CA GLN A 52 -8.65 0.52 -2.48
C GLN A 52 -7.66 -0.32 -1.68
N VAL A 53 -7.92 -0.53 -0.40
CA VAL A 53 -7.06 -1.37 0.44
C VAL A 53 -7.03 -2.79 -0.09
N LEU A 54 -8.19 -3.32 -0.47
CA LEU A 54 -8.28 -4.67 -1.03
C LEU A 54 -7.49 -4.79 -2.33
N LYS A 55 -7.58 -3.80 -3.20
CA LYS A 55 -6.83 -3.80 -4.45
C LYS A 55 -5.33 -3.78 -4.22
N ILE A 56 -4.88 -3.01 -3.25
CA ILE A 56 -3.46 -2.96 -2.88
C ILE A 56 -3.00 -4.34 -2.44
N ARG A 57 -3.77 -4.98 -1.57
CA ARG A 57 -3.43 -6.30 -1.06
C ARG A 57 -3.38 -7.34 -2.17
N GLU A 58 -4.36 -7.31 -3.06
CA GLU A 58 -4.40 -8.24 -4.18
C GLU A 58 -3.22 -8.03 -5.14
N PHE A 59 -2.87 -6.77 -5.37
CA PHE A 59 -1.73 -6.46 -6.22
C PHE A 59 -0.42 -7.00 -5.62
N ILE A 60 -0.24 -6.81 -4.32
CA ILE A 60 0.95 -7.29 -3.63
C ILE A 60 1.01 -8.81 -3.67
N ASP A 61 -0.10 -9.49 -3.40
CA ASP A 61 -0.16 -10.95 -3.42
C ASP A 61 0.16 -11.51 -4.80
N ALA A 62 -0.24 -10.81 -5.86
CA ALA A 62 -0.03 -11.27 -7.23
C ALA A 62 1.38 -10.98 -7.74
N ASN A 63 2.01 -9.90 -7.28
CA ASN A 63 3.25 -9.40 -7.87
C ASN A 63 4.45 -9.44 -6.92
N HIS A 64 4.23 -9.73 -5.65
CA HIS A 64 5.30 -9.72 -4.65
C HIS A 64 5.00 -10.77 -3.59
N LYS A 65 5.93 -11.67 -3.37
CA LYS A 65 5.79 -12.67 -2.31
C LYS A 65 6.51 -12.19 -1.07
N VAL A 66 5.75 -12.07 -0.03
CA VAL A 66 6.25 -11.62 1.26
C VAL A 66 6.58 -12.81 2.15
#